data_f120fe72278fc6565883c30211876adc
#
_entry.id   f120fe72278fc6565883c30211876adc
#
_cell.length_a   1.000
_cell.length_b   1.000
_cell.length_c   1.000
_cell.angle_alpha   90.00
_cell.angle_beta   90.00
_cell.angle_gamma   90.00
#
_symmetry.space_group_name_H-M   'P 1'
#
loop_
_entity.id
_entity.type
_entity.pdbx_description
1 polymer ?
#
loop_
_entity_poly.entity_id
_entity_poly.type
_entity_poly.pdbx_seq_one_letter_code
_entity_poly.pdbx_strand_id
1 'polypeptide(L)'
;MIIAYRYFICLLIFLCYVLVFFHRLCPAVIALDIQSSFGISGTLLGLLGSAYFYSYAFMQLPTGLMADSWGPRKTVAVFFVLAGIGSILMGISPNLPLAIVGRILVGVGVSTVFVCNFKLLSEWFSVRQFVIMGGVFMTMGGIGALISSAPLAWISNMIGWRMTLIAVGSVTLVMAVLVYAFVRNRPSDRGLPPITETRGETETSIGLVKSLSMVITSVRFWPIAAWAFCVVGMSFAVGGLWGGPYLMEVYGLSKTAAGGVLSTFAFALILGSPLLSWLANRFGRKPVLLGCSVLMLIVSVLLSWFVDRMAVPVLYVLFFCFFLSGGAVGPILATVAKESFPIVISGTSVGMVNIFPFIGAAVFQVLMGAVLSGGNHGQIIYSVTGFRHMFLICLAGAVVSLVVAFFVRETLLHAGAKGKTEQRGAR
;
A
#
# COMPACT_ATOMS: atom_id res chain seq x y z
N MET A 1 -15.55 30.99 -4.17
CA MET A 1 -16.05 30.08 -3.12
C MET A 1 -16.00 28.61 -3.55
N ILE A 2 -16.52 28.21 -4.72
CA ILE A 2 -16.54 26.82 -5.22
C ILE A 2 -15.13 26.22 -5.34
N ILE A 3 -14.19 26.98 -5.91
CA ILE A 3 -12.81 26.54 -6.14
C ILE A 3 -12.13 26.21 -4.80
N ALA A 4 -12.25 27.05 -3.81
CA ALA A 4 -11.66 26.82 -2.50
C ALA A 4 -12.26 25.60 -1.81
N TYR A 5 -13.56 25.37 -1.92
CA TYR A 5 -14.24 24.25 -1.28
C TYR A 5 -13.83 22.88 -1.84
N ARG A 6 -13.70 22.73 -3.16
CA ARG A 6 -13.27 21.45 -3.75
C ARG A 6 -11.85 21.06 -3.33
N TYR A 7 -10.93 22.04 -3.24
CA TYR A 7 -9.57 21.77 -2.74
C TYR A 7 -9.57 21.44 -1.24
N PHE A 8 -10.46 22.07 -0.45
CA PHE A 8 -10.62 21.73 0.95
C PHE A 8 -11.13 20.30 1.16
N ILE A 9 -12.11 19.82 0.38
CA ILE A 9 -12.55 18.43 0.40
C ILE A 9 -11.39 17.48 0.08
N CYS A 10 -10.63 17.80 -0.98
CA CYS A 10 -9.48 16.99 -1.34
C CYS A 10 -8.43 16.95 -0.25
N LEU A 11 -8.13 18.09 0.38
CA LEU A 11 -7.18 18.14 1.50
C LEU A 11 -7.61 17.18 2.62
N LEU A 12 -8.88 17.16 3.02
CA LEU A 12 -9.37 16.23 4.05
C LEU A 12 -9.16 14.77 3.67
N ILE A 13 -9.51 14.39 2.44
CA ILE A 13 -9.33 13.00 1.98
C ILE A 13 -7.84 12.66 1.79
N PHE A 14 -7.02 13.62 1.38
CA PHE A 14 -5.57 13.43 1.28
C PHE A 14 -4.92 13.23 2.64
N LEU A 15 -5.36 13.96 3.68
CA LEU A 15 -4.94 13.73 5.05
C LEU A 15 -5.40 12.35 5.57
N CYS A 16 -6.58 11.88 5.17
CA CYS A 16 -6.97 10.50 5.45
C CYS A 16 -5.99 9.51 4.82
N TYR A 17 -5.48 9.75 3.61
CA TYR A 17 -4.51 8.86 2.97
C TYR A 17 -3.12 8.88 3.64
N VAL A 18 -2.73 10.01 4.21
CA VAL A 18 -1.55 10.08 5.10
C VAL A 18 -1.72 9.11 6.27
N LEU A 19 -2.89 9.10 6.91
CA LEU A 19 -3.20 8.18 8.02
C LEU A 19 -3.25 6.71 7.55
N VAL A 20 -3.72 6.41 6.33
CA VAL A 20 -3.67 5.05 5.75
C VAL A 20 -2.25 4.51 5.73
N PHE A 21 -1.30 5.28 5.18
CA PHE A 21 0.10 4.85 5.12
C PHE A 21 0.77 4.85 6.48
N PHE A 22 0.42 5.78 7.37
CA PHE A 22 0.87 5.77 8.75
C PHE A 22 0.49 4.44 9.43
N HIS A 23 -0.80 4.09 9.44
CA HIS A 23 -1.29 2.84 10.06
C HIS A 23 -0.70 1.58 9.42
N ARG A 24 -0.36 1.64 8.14
CA ARG A 24 0.23 0.52 7.39
C ARG A 24 1.67 0.24 7.82
N LEU A 25 2.48 1.29 8.00
CA LEU A 25 3.92 1.18 8.18
C LEU A 25 4.39 1.37 9.62
N CYS A 26 3.55 1.94 10.50
CA CYS A 26 3.92 2.21 11.90
C CYS A 26 4.43 0.97 12.67
N PRO A 27 3.98 -0.28 12.41
CA PRO A 27 4.50 -1.43 13.19
C PRO A 27 5.99 -1.66 12.98
N ALA A 28 6.57 -1.34 11.83
CA ALA A 28 8.00 -1.54 11.61
C ALA A 28 8.90 -0.82 12.64
N VAL A 29 8.45 0.33 13.13
CA VAL A 29 9.19 1.15 14.10
C VAL A 29 8.96 0.68 15.54
N ILE A 30 7.73 0.24 15.87
CA ILE A 30 7.32 -0.15 17.23
C ILE A 30 7.23 -1.67 17.42
N ALA A 31 7.75 -2.46 16.46
CA ALA A 31 7.67 -3.92 16.45
C ALA A 31 8.23 -4.56 17.71
N LEU A 32 9.45 -4.16 18.10
CA LEU A 32 10.13 -4.70 19.29
C LEU A 32 9.44 -4.30 20.59
N ASP A 33 8.87 -3.08 20.66
CA ASP A 33 8.08 -2.65 21.82
C ASP A 33 6.83 -3.52 21.98
N ILE A 34 6.12 -3.79 20.88
CA ILE A 34 4.94 -4.66 20.89
C ILE A 34 5.33 -6.07 21.31
N GLN A 35 6.40 -6.60 20.71
CA GLN A 35 6.90 -7.94 20.99
C GLN A 35 7.25 -8.13 22.47
N SER A 36 8.03 -7.20 23.04
CA SER A 36 8.42 -7.23 24.44
C SER A 36 7.23 -7.05 25.38
N SER A 37 6.29 -6.16 25.05
CA SER A 37 5.11 -5.89 25.88
C SER A 37 4.16 -7.08 26.01
N PHE A 38 4.04 -7.91 24.96
CA PHE A 38 3.19 -9.10 24.96
C PHE A 38 3.96 -10.42 25.19
N GLY A 39 5.30 -10.39 25.21
CA GLY A 39 6.13 -11.60 25.36
C GLY A 39 5.93 -12.61 24.23
N ILE A 40 5.77 -12.14 22.98
CA ILE A 40 5.36 -12.97 21.83
C ILE A 40 6.53 -13.32 20.91
N SER A 41 6.40 -14.46 20.22
CA SER A 41 7.34 -14.87 19.16
C SER A 41 7.23 -14.00 17.91
N GLY A 42 8.26 -14.07 17.04
CA GLY A 42 8.22 -13.40 15.73
C GLY A 42 7.06 -13.88 14.85
N THR A 43 6.68 -15.15 14.92
CA THR A 43 5.51 -15.70 14.21
C THR A 43 4.22 -14.98 14.63
N LEU A 44 4.01 -14.80 15.94
CA LEU A 44 2.84 -14.10 16.46
C LEU A 44 2.87 -12.60 16.15
N LEU A 45 4.06 -12.00 16.16
CA LEU A 45 4.23 -10.61 15.72
C LEU A 45 3.92 -10.46 14.22
N GLY A 46 4.37 -11.40 13.39
CA GLY A 46 4.03 -11.49 11.97
C GLY A 46 2.52 -11.64 11.75
N LEU A 47 1.84 -12.46 12.56
CA LEU A 47 0.39 -12.63 12.54
C LEU A 47 -0.32 -11.31 12.89
N LEU A 48 0.13 -10.60 13.93
CA LEU A 48 -0.42 -9.28 14.30
C LEU A 48 -0.27 -8.27 13.14
N GLY A 49 0.90 -8.22 12.50
CA GLY A 49 1.14 -7.35 11.35
C GLY A 49 0.25 -7.73 10.16
N SER A 50 0.17 -9.02 9.84
CA SER A 50 -0.59 -9.56 8.70
C SER A 50 -2.10 -9.36 8.83
N ALA A 51 -2.64 -9.29 10.04
CA ALA A 51 -4.05 -9.08 10.31
C ALA A 51 -4.60 -7.80 9.63
N TYR A 52 -3.78 -6.74 9.59
CA TYR A 52 -4.08 -5.52 8.83
C TYR A 52 -4.20 -5.80 7.32
N PHE A 53 -3.24 -6.54 6.76
CA PHE A 53 -3.15 -6.74 5.32
C PHE A 53 -4.23 -7.70 4.81
N TYR A 54 -4.55 -8.77 5.54
CA TYR A 54 -5.65 -9.67 5.20
C TYR A 54 -6.99 -8.95 5.21
N SER A 55 -7.27 -8.17 6.26
CA SER A 55 -8.52 -7.43 6.37
C SER A 55 -8.63 -6.33 5.32
N TYR A 56 -7.52 -5.64 5.01
CA TYR A 56 -7.46 -4.66 3.92
C TYR A 56 -7.71 -5.31 2.55
N ALA A 57 -7.08 -6.45 2.26
CA ALA A 57 -7.25 -7.19 1.01
C ALA A 57 -8.71 -7.66 0.83
N PHE A 58 -9.32 -8.19 1.88
CA PHE A 58 -10.72 -8.61 1.87
C PHE A 58 -11.66 -7.47 1.52
N MET A 59 -11.39 -6.28 2.02
CA MET A 59 -12.23 -5.09 1.80
C MET A 59 -12.08 -4.46 0.41
N GLN A 60 -11.11 -4.85 -0.41
CA GLN A 60 -10.90 -4.23 -1.73
C GLN A 60 -12.14 -4.35 -2.65
N LEU A 61 -12.81 -5.51 -2.66
CA LEU A 61 -14.01 -5.71 -3.47
C LEU A 61 -15.25 -5.01 -2.88
N PRO A 62 -15.60 -5.19 -1.58
CA PRO A 62 -16.73 -4.49 -0.97
C PRO A 62 -16.64 -2.97 -1.04
N THR A 63 -15.43 -2.41 -0.95
CA THR A 63 -15.23 -0.95 -0.94
C THR A 63 -15.78 -0.27 -2.20
N GLY A 64 -15.59 -0.87 -3.38
CA GLY A 64 -16.14 -0.34 -4.62
C GLY A 64 -17.66 -0.21 -4.57
N LEU A 65 -18.34 -1.29 -4.14
CA LEU A 65 -19.81 -1.33 -4.00
C LEU A 65 -20.32 -0.30 -2.97
N MET A 66 -19.62 -0.16 -1.85
CA MET A 66 -19.96 0.82 -0.81
C MET A 66 -19.76 2.26 -1.29
N ALA A 67 -18.68 2.53 -2.01
CA ALA A 67 -18.44 3.82 -2.61
C ALA A 67 -19.54 4.21 -3.61
N ASP A 68 -20.09 3.23 -4.34
CA ASP A 68 -21.17 3.44 -5.30
C ASP A 68 -22.54 3.62 -4.64
N SER A 69 -22.86 2.81 -3.62
CA SER A 69 -24.17 2.82 -2.97
C SER A 69 -24.30 3.88 -1.88
N TRP A 70 -23.35 4.00 -0.96
CA TRP A 70 -23.39 4.95 0.15
C TRP A 70 -22.74 6.31 -0.19
N GLY A 71 -21.91 6.31 -1.23
CA GLY A 71 -21.07 7.43 -1.62
C GLY A 71 -19.81 7.57 -0.78
N PRO A 72 -18.77 8.24 -1.32
CA PRO A 72 -17.46 8.39 -0.67
C PRO A 72 -17.51 8.99 0.74
N ARG A 73 -18.35 10.02 0.95
CA ARG A 73 -18.49 10.71 2.23
C ARG A 73 -18.81 9.76 3.39
N LYS A 74 -19.92 9.02 3.26
CA LYS A 74 -20.39 8.11 4.33
C LYS A 74 -19.44 6.94 4.48
N THR A 75 -18.98 6.38 3.37
CA THR A 75 -18.09 5.22 3.37
C THR A 75 -16.79 5.55 4.11
N VAL A 76 -16.07 6.62 3.75
CA VAL A 76 -14.83 6.98 4.43
C VAL A 76 -15.08 7.31 5.90
N ALA A 77 -16.11 8.10 6.22
CA ALA A 77 -16.38 8.52 7.60
C ALA A 77 -16.66 7.30 8.51
N VAL A 78 -17.56 6.40 8.13
CA VAL A 78 -17.92 5.22 8.93
C VAL A 78 -16.71 4.30 9.11
N PHE A 79 -15.97 4.02 8.04
CA PHE A 79 -14.82 3.14 8.09
C PHE A 79 -13.65 3.77 8.86
N PHE A 80 -13.46 5.07 8.80
CA PHE A 80 -12.45 5.76 9.62
C PHE A 80 -12.78 5.74 11.12
N VAL A 81 -14.07 5.69 11.50
CA VAL A 81 -14.43 5.42 12.89
C VAL A 81 -13.92 4.04 13.32
N LEU A 82 -14.10 3.00 12.48
CA LEU A 82 -13.57 1.66 12.77
C LEU A 82 -12.04 1.67 12.90
N ALA A 83 -11.35 2.39 12.00
CA ALA A 83 -9.90 2.52 12.05
C ALA A 83 -9.41 3.21 13.33
N GLY A 84 -10.06 4.30 13.72
CA GLY A 84 -9.72 5.03 14.95
C GLY A 84 -9.95 4.20 16.22
N ILE A 85 -11.11 3.54 16.30
CA ILE A 85 -11.42 2.59 17.40
C ILE A 85 -10.39 1.46 17.42
N GLY A 86 -10.07 0.88 16.27
CA GLY A 86 -9.09 -0.20 16.15
C GLY A 86 -7.70 0.20 16.63
N SER A 87 -7.25 1.42 16.30
CA SER A 87 -5.97 1.96 16.76
C SER A 87 -5.93 2.20 18.28
N ILE A 88 -7.01 2.78 18.83
CA ILE A 88 -7.15 2.97 20.28
C ILE A 88 -7.19 1.61 20.99
N LEU A 89 -7.99 0.66 20.46
CA LEU A 89 -8.10 -0.69 21.02
C LEU A 89 -6.74 -1.40 21.07
N MET A 90 -5.92 -1.27 20.02
CA MET A 90 -4.57 -1.80 20.01
C MET A 90 -3.69 -1.13 21.08
N GLY A 91 -3.80 0.20 21.25
CA GLY A 91 -3.03 0.96 22.26
C GLY A 91 -3.36 0.57 23.70
N ILE A 92 -4.64 0.29 24.00
CA ILE A 92 -5.09 -0.09 25.36
C ILE A 92 -5.08 -1.61 25.58
N SER A 93 -4.76 -2.42 24.56
CA SER A 93 -4.87 -3.89 24.64
C SER A 93 -3.97 -4.48 25.73
N PRO A 94 -4.51 -5.33 26.64
CA PRO A 94 -3.72 -6.04 27.63
C PRO A 94 -3.12 -7.33 27.08
N ASN A 95 -3.60 -7.84 25.95
CA ASN A 95 -3.22 -9.12 25.37
C ASN A 95 -3.19 -9.11 23.85
N LEU A 96 -2.50 -10.08 23.26
CA LEU A 96 -2.35 -10.20 21.81
C LEU A 96 -3.68 -10.36 21.03
N PRO A 97 -4.64 -11.21 21.45
CA PRO A 97 -5.91 -11.35 20.70
C PRO A 97 -6.64 -10.02 20.51
N LEU A 98 -6.72 -9.20 21.55
CA LEU A 98 -7.37 -7.88 21.47
C LEU A 98 -6.59 -6.91 20.55
N ALA A 99 -5.25 -6.98 20.59
CA ALA A 99 -4.41 -6.21 19.68
C ALA A 99 -4.62 -6.64 18.22
N ILE A 100 -4.79 -7.93 17.92
CA ILE A 100 -5.12 -8.46 16.60
C ILE A 100 -6.49 -7.94 16.13
N VAL A 101 -7.50 -7.94 16.99
CA VAL A 101 -8.81 -7.34 16.67
C VAL A 101 -8.65 -5.87 16.31
N GLY A 102 -7.87 -5.11 17.10
CA GLY A 102 -7.55 -3.72 16.79
C GLY A 102 -6.91 -3.57 15.40
N ARG A 103 -5.95 -4.42 15.04
CA ARG A 103 -5.29 -4.42 13.71
C ARG A 103 -6.26 -4.75 12.57
N ILE A 104 -7.17 -5.71 12.77
CA ILE A 104 -8.23 -6.03 11.79
C ILE A 104 -9.12 -4.80 11.56
N LEU A 105 -9.60 -4.16 12.64
CA LEU A 105 -10.43 -2.97 12.54
C LEU A 105 -9.71 -1.81 11.83
N VAL A 106 -8.43 -1.61 12.09
CA VAL A 106 -7.62 -0.63 11.37
C VAL A 106 -7.57 -0.97 9.88
N GLY A 107 -7.24 -2.22 9.52
CA GLY A 107 -7.13 -2.64 8.12
C GLY A 107 -8.45 -2.49 7.36
N VAL A 108 -9.57 -2.92 7.95
CA VAL A 108 -10.92 -2.70 7.41
C VAL A 108 -11.19 -1.20 7.26
N GLY A 109 -10.91 -0.43 8.29
CA GLY A 109 -11.28 0.99 8.36
C GLY A 109 -10.55 1.87 7.35
N VAL A 110 -9.26 1.63 7.08
CA VAL A 110 -8.48 2.46 6.15
C VAL A 110 -8.58 2.01 4.68
N SER A 111 -9.14 0.83 4.41
CA SER A 111 -9.20 0.23 3.07
C SER A 111 -9.99 1.05 2.05
N THR A 112 -10.96 1.84 2.52
CA THR A 112 -11.94 2.54 1.66
C THR A 112 -11.41 3.82 1.03
N VAL A 113 -10.38 4.45 1.62
CA VAL A 113 -9.92 5.80 1.25
C VAL A 113 -9.45 5.89 -0.19
N PHE A 114 -8.70 4.89 -0.65
CA PHE A 114 -8.14 4.90 -2.00
C PHE A 114 -9.23 4.98 -3.09
N VAL A 115 -10.19 4.06 -3.04
CA VAL A 115 -11.27 4.00 -4.05
C VAL A 115 -12.17 5.22 -3.93
N CYS A 116 -12.58 5.59 -2.71
CA CYS A 116 -13.43 6.75 -2.46
C CYS A 116 -12.80 8.07 -2.92
N ASN A 117 -11.44 8.21 -2.79
CA ASN A 117 -10.76 9.39 -3.27
C ASN A 117 -10.87 9.53 -4.79
N PHE A 118 -10.55 8.47 -5.55
CA PHE A 118 -10.66 8.54 -7.01
C PHE A 118 -12.09 8.82 -7.47
N LYS A 119 -13.09 8.30 -6.78
CA LYS A 119 -14.49 8.62 -7.06
C LYS A 119 -14.80 10.10 -6.77
N LEU A 120 -14.35 10.66 -5.65
CA LEU A 120 -14.50 12.09 -5.38
C LEU A 120 -13.80 12.95 -6.42
N LEU A 121 -12.57 12.61 -6.80
CA LEU A 121 -11.83 13.35 -7.82
C LEU A 121 -12.55 13.36 -9.17
N SER A 122 -13.19 12.25 -9.56
CA SER A 122 -13.96 12.18 -10.82
C SER A 122 -15.21 13.05 -10.83
N GLU A 123 -15.83 13.30 -9.66
CA GLU A 123 -17.02 14.15 -9.54
C GLU A 123 -16.69 15.65 -9.40
N TRP A 124 -15.54 15.98 -8.78
CA TRP A 124 -15.19 17.36 -8.44
C TRP A 124 -14.16 18.01 -9.35
N PHE A 125 -13.55 17.27 -10.29
CA PHE A 125 -12.49 17.78 -11.16
C PHE A 125 -12.67 17.35 -12.61
N SER A 126 -12.25 18.21 -13.53
CA SER A 126 -12.15 17.87 -14.95
C SER A 126 -11.10 16.76 -15.18
N VAL A 127 -11.17 16.07 -16.32
CA VAL A 127 -10.26 14.95 -16.66
C VAL A 127 -8.78 15.33 -16.51
N ARG A 128 -8.40 16.54 -16.97
CA ARG A 128 -7.01 17.03 -16.85
C ARG A 128 -6.60 17.23 -15.38
N GLN A 129 -7.48 17.83 -14.57
CA GLN A 129 -7.24 18.08 -13.16
C GLN A 129 -7.25 16.79 -12.35
N PHE A 130 -8.08 15.81 -12.71
CA PHE A 130 -8.14 14.49 -12.08
C PHE A 130 -6.76 13.79 -12.08
N VAL A 131 -6.05 13.84 -13.22
CA VAL A 131 -4.71 13.24 -13.32
C VAL A 131 -3.72 13.91 -12.37
N ILE A 132 -3.74 15.26 -12.31
CA ILE A 132 -2.84 16.02 -11.44
C ILE A 132 -3.15 15.74 -9.97
N MET A 133 -4.43 15.82 -9.58
CA MET A 133 -4.85 15.59 -8.20
C MET A 133 -4.63 14.12 -7.76
N GLY A 134 -4.77 13.16 -8.68
CA GLY A 134 -4.39 11.77 -8.44
C GLY A 134 -2.90 11.59 -8.13
N GLY A 135 -2.03 12.32 -8.84
CA GLY A 135 -0.59 12.36 -8.55
C GLY A 135 -0.29 12.95 -7.16
N VAL A 136 -0.91 14.09 -6.83
CA VAL A 136 -0.79 14.70 -5.48
C VAL A 136 -1.26 13.73 -4.40
N PHE A 137 -2.38 13.05 -4.61
CA PHE A 137 -2.89 12.04 -3.68
C PHE A 137 -1.88 10.93 -3.41
N MET A 138 -1.21 10.41 -4.45
CA MET A 138 -0.16 9.39 -4.27
C MET A 138 1.02 9.91 -3.44
N THR A 139 1.41 11.17 -3.62
CA THR A 139 2.46 11.81 -2.82
C THR A 139 2.09 11.88 -1.34
N MET A 140 0.80 12.06 -0.99
CA MET A 140 0.33 12.03 0.39
C MET A 140 0.56 10.67 1.07
N GLY A 141 0.49 9.58 0.31
CA GLY A 141 0.91 8.25 0.81
C GLY A 141 2.39 8.24 1.23
N GLY A 142 3.26 8.86 0.42
CA GLY A 142 4.67 9.03 0.78
C GLY A 142 4.88 9.89 2.04
N ILE A 143 4.12 10.97 2.21
CA ILE A 143 4.16 11.78 3.45
C ILE A 143 3.72 10.94 4.65
N GLY A 144 2.68 10.10 4.51
CA GLY A 144 2.25 9.18 5.55
C GLY A 144 3.34 8.17 5.93
N ALA A 145 4.03 7.62 4.94
CA ALA A 145 5.17 6.74 5.14
C ALA A 145 6.33 7.45 5.86
N LEU A 146 6.60 8.72 5.52
CA LEU A 146 7.63 9.52 6.18
C LEU A 146 7.30 9.76 7.65
N ILE A 147 6.06 10.16 7.96
CA ILE A 147 5.61 10.43 9.34
C ILE A 147 5.63 9.13 10.18
N SER A 148 5.36 7.97 9.57
CA SER A 148 5.39 6.67 10.25
C SER A 148 6.79 6.11 10.49
N SER A 149 7.85 6.80 10.10
CA SER A 149 9.24 6.38 10.24
C SER A 149 9.96 7.10 11.41
N ALA A 150 10.96 7.94 11.15
CA ALA A 150 11.71 8.63 12.19
C ALA A 150 10.85 9.56 13.10
N PRO A 151 9.85 10.31 12.60
CA PRO A 151 8.97 11.09 13.47
C PRO A 151 8.17 10.23 14.45
N LEU A 152 7.62 9.09 13.98
CA LEU A 152 6.95 8.14 14.86
C LEU A 152 7.88 7.56 15.92
N ALA A 153 9.13 7.19 15.52
CA ALA A 153 10.14 6.69 16.44
C ALA A 153 10.41 7.68 17.57
N TRP A 154 10.56 8.94 17.23
CA TRP A 154 10.79 10.03 18.19
C TRP A 154 9.61 10.19 19.17
N ILE A 155 8.38 10.28 18.65
CA ILE A 155 7.17 10.36 19.47
C ILE A 155 7.01 9.13 20.36
N SER A 156 7.20 7.92 19.79
CA SER A 156 7.08 6.67 20.54
C SER A 156 8.12 6.54 21.66
N ASN A 157 9.30 7.14 21.52
CA ASN A 157 10.30 7.19 22.57
C ASN A 157 9.89 8.13 23.71
N MET A 158 9.12 9.19 23.43
CA MET A 158 8.69 10.16 24.43
C MET A 158 7.48 9.69 25.24
N ILE A 159 6.45 9.18 24.56
CA ILE A 159 5.15 8.86 25.21
C ILE A 159 4.82 7.37 25.19
N GLY A 160 5.71 6.52 24.64
CA GLY A 160 5.50 5.09 24.49
C GLY A 160 4.60 4.74 23.29
N TRP A 161 4.74 3.49 22.77
CA TRP A 161 4.00 3.03 21.60
C TRP A 161 2.48 2.98 21.82
N ARG A 162 2.02 2.66 23.04
CA ARG A 162 0.60 2.56 23.37
C ARG A 162 -0.09 3.92 23.24
N MET A 163 0.47 4.95 23.90
CA MET A 163 -0.07 6.31 23.85
C MET A 163 0.03 6.90 22.45
N THR A 164 1.06 6.55 21.69
CA THR A 164 1.19 6.96 20.29
C THR A 164 0.04 6.40 19.43
N LEU A 165 -0.31 5.12 19.59
CA LEU A 165 -1.45 4.53 18.86
C LEU A 165 -2.80 5.10 19.29
N ILE A 166 -2.98 5.41 20.58
CA ILE A 166 -4.18 6.10 21.08
C ILE A 166 -4.29 7.48 20.46
N ALA A 167 -3.21 8.25 20.46
CA ALA A 167 -3.20 9.61 19.88
C ALA A 167 -3.54 9.57 18.37
N VAL A 168 -2.92 8.68 17.61
CA VAL A 168 -3.20 8.53 16.17
C VAL A 168 -4.63 8.04 15.92
N GLY A 169 -5.13 7.11 16.75
CA GLY A 169 -6.52 6.67 16.71
C GLY A 169 -7.49 7.83 16.95
N SER A 170 -7.20 8.70 17.93
CA SER A 170 -7.99 9.90 18.21
C SER A 170 -7.99 10.88 17.03
N VAL A 171 -6.82 11.13 16.42
CA VAL A 171 -6.72 11.94 15.19
C VAL A 171 -7.54 11.31 14.05
N THR A 172 -7.52 9.97 13.91
CA THR A 172 -8.30 9.25 12.90
C THR A 172 -9.81 9.43 13.13
N LEU A 173 -10.28 9.40 14.39
CA LEU A 173 -11.68 9.69 14.74
C LEU A 173 -12.07 11.14 14.42
N VAL A 174 -11.22 12.09 14.73
CA VAL A 174 -11.44 13.51 14.37
C VAL A 174 -11.55 13.64 12.85
N MET A 175 -10.69 12.99 12.09
CA MET A 175 -10.76 13.00 10.62
C MET A 175 -12.06 12.37 10.12
N ALA A 176 -12.56 11.30 10.74
CA ALA A 176 -13.86 10.72 10.40
C ALA A 176 -14.99 11.73 10.54
N VAL A 177 -15.01 12.48 11.66
CA VAL A 177 -15.99 13.55 11.91
C VAL A 177 -15.86 14.68 10.88
N LEU A 178 -14.64 15.14 10.59
CA LEU A 178 -14.39 16.19 9.59
C LEU A 178 -14.84 15.77 8.20
N VAL A 179 -14.54 14.54 7.79
CA VAL A 179 -15.00 13.99 6.50
C VAL A 179 -16.53 13.95 6.46
N TYR A 180 -17.19 13.45 7.50
CA TYR A 180 -18.64 13.42 7.56
C TYR A 180 -19.27 14.81 7.53
N ALA A 181 -18.72 15.77 8.24
CA ALA A 181 -19.24 17.13 8.33
C ALA A 181 -19.06 17.91 7.02
N PHE A 182 -17.88 17.86 6.43
CA PHE A 182 -17.47 18.78 5.37
C PHE A 182 -17.42 18.16 3.96
N VAL A 183 -17.14 16.88 3.79
CA VAL A 183 -17.09 16.26 2.47
C VAL A 183 -18.51 16.14 1.89
N ARG A 184 -18.65 16.34 0.59
CA ARG A 184 -19.86 16.09 -0.19
C ARG A 184 -19.51 15.21 -1.38
N ASN A 185 -20.41 14.31 -1.75
CA ASN A 185 -20.13 13.35 -2.81
C ASN A 185 -20.04 14.03 -4.18
N ARG A 186 -20.93 14.98 -4.44
CA ARG A 186 -21.07 15.67 -5.74
C ARG A 186 -21.23 17.18 -5.55
N PRO A 187 -20.89 18.00 -6.58
CA PRO A 187 -21.19 19.44 -6.57
C PRO A 187 -22.68 19.74 -6.37
N SER A 188 -23.56 18.92 -6.94
CA SER A 188 -25.03 19.05 -6.83
C SER A 188 -25.54 18.96 -5.39
N ASP A 189 -24.82 18.26 -4.47
CA ASP A 189 -25.18 18.21 -3.03
C ASP A 189 -25.10 19.58 -2.35
N ARG A 190 -24.55 20.59 -3.04
CA ARG A 190 -24.48 22.00 -2.62
C ARG A 190 -25.14 22.95 -3.62
N GLY A 191 -25.98 22.45 -4.51
CA GLY A 191 -26.62 23.27 -5.53
C GLY A 191 -25.67 23.85 -6.58
N LEU A 192 -24.49 23.24 -6.76
CA LEU A 192 -23.50 23.65 -7.75
C LEU A 192 -23.67 22.87 -9.04
N PRO A 193 -23.40 23.46 -10.22
CA PRO A 193 -23.49 22.75 -11.48
C PRO A 193 -22.44 21.61 -11.52
N PRO A 194 -22.75 20.49 -12.22
CA PRO A 194 -21.80 19.42 -12.43
C PRO A 194 -20.59 19.92 -13.23
N ILE A 195 -19.38 19.52 -12.85
CA ILE A 195 -18.13 19.95 -13.49
C ILE A 195 -17.82 19.11 -14.72
N THR A 196 -18.30 17.87 -14.71
CA THR A 196 -18.16 16.94 -15.83
C THR A 196 -19.55 16.68 -16.40
N GLU A 197 -19.74 16.88 -17.70
CA GLU A 197 -20.95 16.41 -18.38
C GLU A 197 -21.11 14.93 -18.07
N THR A 198 -22.29 14.54 -17.61
CA THR A 198 -22.65 13.16 -17.31
C THR A 198 -22.31 12.32 -18.54
N ARG A 199 -21.24 11.53 -18.49
CA ARG A 199 -21.03 10.48 -19.50
C ARG A 199 -22.30 9.65 -19.50
N GLY A 200 -23.02 9.67 -20.61
CA GLY A 200 -24.28 8.96 -20.76
C GLY A 200 -24.12 7.52 -20.31
N GLU A 201 -25.08 7.05 -19.54
CA GLU A 201 -25.20 5.69 -19.02
C GLU A 201 -25.46 4.68 -20.16
N THR A 202 -24.55 4.54 -21.09
CA THR A 202 -24.67 3.61 -22.22
C THR A 202 -23.53 2.60 -22.31
N GLU A 203 -22.94 2.23 -21.18
CA GLU A 203 -22.17 0.99 -21.14
C GLU A 203 -22.99 -0.06 -20.39
N THR A 204 -23.43 -1.09 -21.13
CA THR A 204 -24.06 -2.31 -20.59
C THR A 204 -23.16 -2.84 -19.48
N SER A 205 -23.55 -2.59 -18.23
CA SER A 205 -22.78 -3.04 -17.07
C SER A 205 -22.79 -4.57 -17.03
N ILE A 206 -21.65 -5.17 -17.25
CA ILE A 206 -21.49 -6.61 -17.03
C ILE A 206 -21.55 -6.82 -15.52
N GLY A 207 -22.45 -7.70 -15.06
CA GLY A 207 -22.61 -7.96 -13.62
C GLY A 207 -21.26 -8.32 -12.97
N LEU A 208 -21.07 -7.89 -11.70
CA LEU A 208 -19.81 -8.02 -10.96
C LEU A 208 -19.26 -9.46 -10.96
N VAL A 209 -20.10 -10.47 -10.71
CA VAL A 209 -19.69 -11.88 -10.67
C VAL A 209 -19.12 -12.32 -12.03
N LYS A 210 -19.75 -11.91 -13.13
CA LYS A 210 -19.28 -12.23 -14.48
C LYS A 210 -17.97 -11.52 -14.78
N SER A 211 -17.82 -10.25 -14.38
CA SER A 211 -16.57 -9.50 -14.52
C SER A 211 -15.41 -10.12 -13.74
N LEU A 212 -15.67 -10.54 -12.48
CA LEU A 212 -14.70 -11.26 -11.66
C LEU A 212 -14.28 -12.60 -12.31
N SER A 213 -15.25 -13.38 -12.78
CA SER A 213 -14.99 -14.64 -13.46
C SER A 213 -14.11 -14.45 -14.70
N MET A 214 -14.42 -13.43 -15.54
CA MET A 214 -13.63 -13.11 -16.74
C MET A 214 -12.19 -12.73 -16.42
N VAL A 215 -11.94 -12.06 -15.30
CA VAL A 215 -10.57 -11.69 -14.88
C VAL A 215 -9.83 -12.92 -14.36
N ILE A 216 -10.41 -13.69 -13.42
CA ILE A 216 -9.73 -14.83 -12.76
C ILE A 216 -9.42 -15.96 -13.76
N THR A 217 -10.30 -16.22 -14.72
CA THR A 217 -10.09 -17.26 -15.72
C THR A 217 -9.09 -16.86 -16.82
N SER A 218 -8.73 -15.58 -16.88
CA SER A 218 -7.77 -15.10 -17.87
C SER A 218 -6.32 -15.43 -17.49
N VAL A 219 -5.61 -16.12 -18.38
CA VAL A 219 -4.18 -16.42 -18.23
C VAL A 219 -3.33 -15.15 -18.07
N ARG A 220 -3.79 -14.02 -18.63
CA ARG A 220 -3.08 -12.71 -18.55
C ARG A 220 -3.08 -12.10 -17.15
N PHE A 221 -4.02 -12.51 -16.30
CA PHE A 221 -4.17 -12.01 -14.95
C PHE A 221 -3.06 -12.51 -14.01
N TRP A 222 -2.77 -13.80 -14.06
CA TRP A 222 -1.93 -14.45 -13.06
C TRP A 222 -0.47 -13.99 -13.02
N PRO A 223 0.21 -13.71 -14.15
CA PRO A 223 1.56 -13.16 -14.10
C PRO A 223 1.64 -11.81 -13.40
N ILE A 224 0.67 -10.90 -13.64
CA ILE A 224 0.64 -9.58 -13.00
C ILE A 224 0.36 -9.72 -11.51
N ALA A 225 -0.61 -10.56 -11.15
CA ALA A 225 -1.02 -10.82 -9.77
C ALA A 225 0.12 -11.48 -8.96
N ALA A 226 0.77 -12.50 -9.50
CA ALA A 226 1.91 -13.17 -8.86
C ALA A 226 3.13 -12.25 -8.73
N TRP A 227 3.41 -11.42 -9.73
CA TRP A 227 4.46 -10.41 -9.64
C TRP A 227 4.18 -9.41 -8.51
N ALA A 228 2.96 -8.88 -8.45
CA ALA A 228 2.54 -7.94 -7.42
C ALA A 228 2.58 -8.56 -6.01
N PHE A 229 2.15 -9.82 -5.89
CA PHE A 229 2.24 -10.60 -4.65
C PHE A 229 3.69 -10.68 -4.13
N CYS A 230 4.63 -11.05 -5.00
CA CYS A 230 6.03 -11.19 -4.61
C CYS A 230 6.67 -9.81 -4.31
N VAL A 231 6.78 -8.94 -5.32
CA VAL A 231 7.63 -7.75 -5.22
C VAL A 231 7.04 -6.70 -4.29
N VAL A 232 5.77 -6.36 -4.46
CA VAL A 232 5.10 -5.36 -3.61
C VAL A 232 4.83 -5.95 -2.22
N GLY A 233 4.43 -7.22 -2.16
CA GLY A 233 4.19 -7.91 -0.89
C GLY A 233 5.42 -7.93 0.00
N MET A 234 6.60 -8.28 -0.53
CA MET A 234 7.87 -8.25 0.22
C MET A 234 8.22 -6.83 0.67
N SER A 235 8.02 -5.83 -0.20
CA SER A 235 8.29 -4.43 0.18
C SER A 235 7.44 -3.96 1.35
N PHE A 236 6.16 -4.33 1.39
CA PHE A 236 5.30 -4.04 2.54
C PHE A 236 5.61 -4.92 3.76
N ALA A 237 6.06 -6.16 3.58
CA ALA A 237 6.45 -7.01 4.71
C ALA A 237 7.69 -6.46 5.43
N VAL A 238 8.72 -6.07 4.69
CA VAL A 238 9.94 -5.48 5.24
C VAL A 238 9.65 -4.05 5.74
N GLY A 239 9.07 -3.19 4.91
CA GLY A 239 8.82 -1.79 5.26
C GLY A 239 7.73 -1.59 6.31
N GLY A 240 6.78 -2.53 6.43
CA GLY A 240 5.65 -2.46 7.36
C GLY A 240 5.87 -3.19 8.70
N LEU A 241 6.89 -4.07 8.80
CA LEU A 241 7.13 -4.81 10.05
C LEU A 241 8.61 -5.14 10.29
N TRP A 242 9.28 -5.89 9.39
CA TRP A 242 10.54 -6.55 9.72
C TRP A 242 11.80 -5.70 9.51
N GLY A 243 11.71 -4.61 8.74
CA GLY A 243 12.84 -3.73 8.50
C GLY A 243 13.35 -3.01 9.76
N GLY A 244 12.45 -2.61 10.67
CA GLY A 244 12.81 -1.99 11.94
C GLY A 244 13.57 -2.94 12.86
N PRO A 245 13.01 -4.11 13.22
CA PRO A 245 13.72 -5.14 13.97
C PRO A 245 15.09 -5.51 13.39
N TYR A 246 15.21 -5.66 12.07
CA TYR A 246 16.49 -5.92 11.41
C TYR A 246 17.53 -4.84 11.72
N LEU A 247 17.16 -3.58 11.55
CA LEU A 247 18.07 -2.45 11.75
C LEU A 247 18.46 -2.27 13.22
N MET A 248 17.52 -2.54 14.13
CA MET A 248 17.77 -2.39 15.58
C MET A 248 18.55 -3.59 16.16
N GLU A 249 18.20 -4.82 15.81
CA GLU A 249 18.80 -6.03 16.39
C GLU A 249 20.15 -6.39 15.76
N VAL A 250 20.32 -6.22 14.44
CA VAL A 250 21.57 -6.59 13.74
C VAL A 250 22.59 -5.45 13.76
N TYR A 251 22.15 -4.20 13.58
CA TYR A 251 23.05 -3.06 13.51
C TYR A 251 23.09 -2.23 14.79
N GLY A 252 22.31 -2.58 15.81
CA GLY A 252 22.26 -1.83 17.06
C GLY A 252 21.78 -0.38 16.90
N LEU A 253 21.06 -0.07 15.82
CA LEU A 253 20.58 1.28 15.58
C LEU A 253 19.49 1.66 16.58
N SER A 254 19.51 2.90 17.06
CA SER A 254 18.41 3.44 17.81
C SER A 254 17.11 3.40 16.99
N LYS A 255 15.96 3.34 17.64
CA LYS A 255 14.64 3.35 16.97
C LYS A 255 14.51 4.51 15.97
N THR A 256 15.01 5.70 16.33
CA THR A 256 15.00 6.89 15.45
C THR A 256 15.92 6.72 14.24
N ALA A 257 17.13 6.16 14.42
CA ALA A 257 18.05 5.90 13.32
C ALA A 257 17.49 4.82 12.37
N ALA A 258 16.93 3.74 12.91
CA ALA A 258 16.22 2.72 12.12
C ALA A 258 15.04 3.33 11.34
N GLY A 259 14.23 4.19 11.99
CA GLY A 259 13.19 4.97 11.33
C GLY A 259 13.74 5.86 10.21
N GLY A 260 14.94 6.42 10.37
CA GLY A 260 15.64 7.17 9.32
C GLY A 260 15.90 6.31 8.07
N VAL A 261 16.38 5.08 8.22
CA VAL A 261 16.57 4.15 7.08
C VAL A 261 15.22 3.78 6.46
N LEU A 262 14.20 3.49 7.29
CA LEU A 262 12.85 3.15 6.82
C LEU A 262 12.16 4.31 6.08
N SER A 263 12.56 5.57 6.32
CA SER A 263 12.03 6.72 5.58
C SER A 263 12.34 6.66 4.07
N THR A 264 13.31 5.84 3.66
CA THR A 264 13.58 5.58 2.23
C THR A 264 12.38 5.00 1.48
N PHE A 265 11.43 4.34 2.19
CA PHE A 265 10.14 3.93 1.62
C PHE A 265 9.33 5.14 1.12
N ALA A 266 9.30 6.20 1.90
CA ALA A 266 8.61 7.44 1.52
C ALA A 266 9.26 8.07 0.28
N PHE A 267 10.59 8.17 0.26
CA PHE A 267 11.32 8.71 -0.88
C PHE A 267 11.13 7.84 -2.13
N ALA A 268 11.11 6.51 -1.98
CA ALA A 268 10.80 5.61 -3.09
C ALA A 268 9.39 5.84 -3.65
N LEU A 269 8.40 6.09 -2.80
CA LEU A 269 7.04 6.44 -3.27
C LEU A 269 7.01 7.79 -3.97
N ILE A 270 7.56 8.83 -3.36
CA ILE A 270 7.45 10.23 -3.84
C ILE A 270 8.24 10.43 -5.13
N LEU A 271 9.47 9.94 -5.19
CA LEU A 271 10.37 10.13 -6.31
C LEU A 271 10.31 8.97 -7.31
N GLY A 272 10.19 7.75 -6.81
CA GLY A 272 10.25 6.54 -7.61
C GLY A 272 8.99 6.30 -8.44
N SER A 273 7.79 6.57 -7.92
CA SER A 273 6.56 6.33 -8.68
C SER A 273 6.48 7.17 -9.96
N PRO A 274 6.77 8.49 -9.96
CA PRO A 274 6.85 9.26 -11.20
C PRO A 274 7.95 8.79 -12.14
N LEU A 275 9.15 8.48 -11.58
CA LEU A 275 10.29 8.00 -12.36
C LEU A 275 9.96 6.69 -13.08
N LEU A 276 9.46 5.69 -12.36
CA LEU A 276 9.12 4.37 -12.92
C LEU A 276 7.96 4.50 -13.92
N SER A 277 6.98 5.37 -13.67
CA SER A 277 5.90 5.64 -14.61
C SER A 277 6.41 6.28 -15.91
N TRP A 278 7.35 7.20 -15.81
CA TRP A 278 8.00 7.80 -16.99
C TRP A 278 8.81 6.75 -17.78
N LEU A 279 9.60 5.92 -17.09
CA LEU A 279 10.35 4.81 -17.72
C LEU A 279 9.40 3.83 -18.41
N ALA A 280 8.28 3.47 -17.76
CA ALA A 280 7.29 2.55 -18.30
C ALA A 280 6.57 3.11 -19.55
N ASN A 281 6.37 4.44 -19.61
CA ASN A 281 5.82 5.10 -20.77
C ASN A 281 6.82 5.20 -21.94
N ARG A 282 8.12 5.27 -21.64
CA ARG A 282 9.17 5.40 -22.64
C ARG A 282 9.65 4.06 -23.19
N PHE A 283 9.89 3.09 -22.34
CA PHE A 283 10.53 1.82 -22.67
C PHE A 283 9.59 0.62 -22.69
N GLY A 284 8.38 0.76 -22.17
CA GLY A 284 7.40 -0.31 -22.03
C GLY A 284 7.17 -0.72 -20.59
N ARG A 285 6.02 -1.35 -20.32
CA ARG A 285 5.61 -1.78 -18.97
C ARG A 285 6.43 -3.00 -18.53
N LYS A 286 6.55 -3.99 -19.40
CA LYS A 286 7.27 -5.25 -19.13
C LYS A 286 8.77 -5.03 -18.84
N PRO A 287 9.55 -4.25 -19.61
CA PRO A 287 10.95 -3.97 -19.29
C PRO A 287 11.15 -3.34 -17.92
N VAL A 288 10.25 -2.44 -17.51
CA VAL A 288 10.35 -1.81 -16.18
C VAL A 288 10.06 -2.82 -15.07
N LEU A 289 9.05 -3.69 -15.22
CA LEU A 289 8.78 -4.75 -14.24
C LEU A 289 9.95 -5.74 -14.14
N LEU A 290 10.57 -6.12 -15.27
CA LEU A 290 11.79 -6.94 -15.29
C LEU A 290 12.94 -6.23 -14.56
N GLY A 291 13.17 -4.94 -14.85
CA GLY A 291 14.18 -4.12 -14.18
C GLY A 291 13.97 -4.05 -12.66
N CYS A 292 12.73 -3.87 -12.21
CA CYS A 292 12.38 -3.91 -10.79
C CYS A 292 12.66 -5.28 -10.17
N SER A 293 12.35 -6.39 -10.88
CA SER A 293 12.65 -7.75 -10.39
C SER A 293 14.17 -7.99 -10.27
N VAL A 294 14.95 -7.55 -11.25
CA VAL A 294 16.42 -7.65 -11.21
C VAL A 294 16.98 -6.81 -10.07
N LEU A 295 16.50 -5.59 -9.90
CA LEU A 295 16.93 -4.73 -8.80
C LEU A 295 16.60 -5.36 -7.43
N MET A 296 15.38 -5.88 -7.25
CA MET A 296 14.97 -6.61 -6.05
C MET A 296 15.86 -7.83 -5.79
N LEU A 297 16.20 -8.58 -6.83
CA LEU A 297 17.09 -9.75 -6.76
C LEU A 297 18.48 -9.34 -6.29
N ILE A 298 19.10 -8.34 -6.91
CA ILE A 298 20.43 -7.84 -6.53
C ILE A 298 20.45 -7.40 -5.07
N VAL A 299 19.47 -6.58 -4.66
CA VAL A 299 19.37 -6.10 -3.29
C VAL A 299 19.14 -7.24 -2.30
N SER A 300 18.30 -8.22 -2.64
CA SER A 300 18.07 -9.38 -1.77
C SER A 300 19.31 -10.27 -1.61
N VAL A 301 20.10 -10.44 -2.68
CA VAL A 301 21.40 -11.11 -2.62
C VAL A 301 22.33 -10.36 -1.64
N LEU A 302 22.49 -9.04 -1.82
CA LEU A 302 23.38 -8.25 -0.97
C LEU A 302 22.95 -8.29 0.50
N LEU A 303 21.66 -8.12 0.79
CA LEU A 303 21.11 -8.18 2.15
C LEU A 303 21.24 -9.57 2.77
N SER A 304 21.19 -10.66 1.98
CA SER A 304 21.38 -12.02 2.48
C SER A 304 22.84 -12.36 2.78
N TRP A 305 23.75 -11.97 1.90
CA TRP A 305 25.18 -12.30 2.04
C TRP A 305 25.91 -11.39 3.04
N PHE A 306 25.58 -10.12 3.06
CA PHE A 306 26.25 -9.11 3.89
C PHE A 306 25.31 -8.60 5.02
N VAL A 307 24.51 -9.48 5.57
CA VAL A 307 23.42 -9.14 6.50
C VAL A 307 23.85 -8.29 7.71
N ASP A 308 25.09 -8.41 8.17
CA ASP A 308 25.66 -7.75 9.37
C ASP A 308 26.94 -6.92 9.06
N ARG A 309 27.30 -6.75 7.79
CA ARG A 309 28.62 -6.23 7.40
C ARG A 309 28.56 -4.94 6.58
N MET A 310 27.41 -4.30 6.49
CA MET A 310 27.25 -3.11 5.66
C MET A 310 27.37 -1.83 6.50
N ALA A 311 27.96 -0.79 5.92
CA ALA A 311 27.93 0.53 6.53
C ALA A 311 26.49 1.09 6.46
N VAL A 312 26.10 1.87 7.48
CA VAL A 312 24.75 2.47 7.56
C VAL A 312 24.36 3.26 6.30
N PRO A 313 25.22 4.07 5.67
CA PRO A 313 24.86 4.73 4.41
C PRO A 313 24.50 3.76 3.28
N VAL A 314 25.12 2.58 3.22
CA VAL A 314 24.80 1.55 2.23
C VAL A 314 23.40 0.99 2.47
N LEU A 315 22.97 0.84 3.74
CA LEU A 315 21.64 0.41 4.08
C LEU A 315 20.57 1.39 3.55
N TYR A 316 20.80 2.71 3.62
CA TYR A 316 19.88 3.70 3.02
C TYR A 316 19.71 3.46 1.52
N VAL A 317 20.81 3.21 0.80
CA VAL A 317 20.76 2.94 -0.65
C VAL A 317 20.04 1.62 -0.95
N LEU A 318 20.36 0.55 -0.24
CA LEU A 318 19.75 -0.77 -0.45
C LEU A 318 18.27 -0.77 -0.11
N PHE A 319 17.88 -0.16 1.00
CA PHE A 319 16.46 -0.04 1.37
C PHE A 319 15.69 0.85 0.38
N PHE A 320 16.31 1.96 -0.08
CA PHE A 320 15.70 2.77 -1.14
C PHE A 320 15.47 1.94 -2.42
N CYS A 321 16.48 1.21 -2.90
CA CYS A 321 16.39 0.36 -4.08
C CYS A 321 15.36 -0.77 -3.90
N PHE A 322 15.31 -1.38 -2.71
CA PHE A 322 14.32 -2.39 -2.36
C PHE A 322 12.90 -1.85 -2.43
N PHE A 323 12.65 -0.68 -1.85
CA PHE A 323 11.33 -0.04 -1.85
C PHE A 323 10.99 0.61 -3.20
N LEU A 324 11.98 1.06 -3.96
CA LEU A 324 11.78 1.52 -5.33
C LEU A 324 11.22 0.41 -6.21
N SER A 325 11.80 -0.79 -6.13
CA SER A 325 11.39 -1.94 -6.95
C SER A 325 9.98 -2.44 -6.62
N GLY A 326 9.51 -2.31 -5.37
CA GLY A 326 8.21 -2.83 -4.95
C GLY A 326 7.19 -1.77 -4.56
N GLY A 327 7.58 -0.81 -3.71
CA GLY A 327 6.65 0.20 -3.19
C GLY A 327 6.17 1.21 -4.24
N ALA A 328 7.02 1.57 -5.20
CA ALA A 328 6.77 2.63 -6.16
C ALA A 328 6.01 2.20 -7.45
N VAL A 329 5.80 0.91 -7.67
CA VAL A 329 5.26 0.36 -8.95
C VAL A 329 3.73 0.36 -9.05
N GLY A 330 3.01 0.79 -8.02
CA GLY A 330 1.53 0.76 -7.99
C GLY A 330 0.85 1.33 -9.25
N PRO A 331 1.23 2.51 -9.76
CA PRO A 331 0.64 3.08 -10.98
C PRO A 331 0.87 2.21 -12.23
N ILE A 332 2.03 1.54 -12.33
CA ILE A 332 2.34 0.67 -13.47
C ILE A 332 1.46 -0.57 -13.43
N LEU A 333 1.30 -1.20 -12.25
CA LEU A 333 0.43 -2.37 -12.10
C LEU A 333 -1.02 -2.06 -12.45
N ALA A 334 -1.54 -0.92 -12.01
CA ALA A 334 -2.88 -0.46 -12.36
C ALA A 334 -3.02 -0.25 -13.87
N THR A 335 -1.99 0.33 -14.53
CA THR A 335 -1.99 0.55 -15.98
C THR A 335 -1.95 -0.77 -16.74
N VAL A 336 -1.06 -1.71 -16.36
CA VAL A 336 -0.97 -3.03 -17.00
C VAL A 336 -2.29 -3.80 -16.83
N ALA A 337 -2.89 -3.78 -15.64
CA ALA A 337 -4.18 -4.41 -15.38
C ALA A 337 -5.27 -3.81 -16.27
N LYS A 338 -5.34 -2.48 -16.37
CA LYS A 338 -6.33 -1.77 -17.21
C LYS A 338 -6.15 -2.07 -18.71
N GLU A 339 -4.92 -2.07 -19.20
CA GLU A 339 -4.59 -2.28 -20.62
C GLU A 339 -4.72 -3.76 -21.06
N SER A 340 -4.67 -4.70 -20.10
CA SER A 340 -4.76 -6.15 -20.36
C SER A 340 -6.19 -6.66 -20.57
N PHE A 341 -7.21 -5.89 -20.19
CA PHE A 341 -8.62 -6.28 -20.22
C PHE A 341 -9.49 -5.28 -20.98
N PRO A 342 -10.69 -5.71 -21.47
CA PRO A 342 -11.65 -4.80 -22.07
C PRO A 342 -12.04 -3.65 -21.12
N ILE A 343 -12.34 -2.48 -21.67
CA ILE A 343 -12.62 -1.25 -20.92
C ILE A 343 -13.78 -1.43 -19.90
N VAL A 344 -14.78 -2.22 -20.26
CA VAL A 344 -15.99 -2.50 -19.44
C VAL A 344 -15.66 -3.21 -18.12
N ILE A 345 -14.56 -4.00 -18.06
CA ILE A 345 -14.13 -4.73 -16.87
C ILE A 345 -12.79 -4.22 -16.32
N SER A 346 -12.28 -3.10 -16.86
CA SER A 346 -10.95 -2.58 -16.48
C SER A 346 -10.88 -2.18 -14.99
N GLY A 347 -11.94 -1.64 -14.43
CA GLY A 347 -12.01 -1.32 -13.00
C GLY A 347 -11.93 -2.59 -12.12
N THR A 348 -12.64 -3.64 -12.51
CA THR A 348 -12.60 -4.94 -11.83
C THR A 348 -11.20 -5.56 -11.91
N SER A 349 -10.54 -5.50 -13.09
CA SER A 349 -9.19 -6.04 -13.26
C SER A 349 -8.15 -5.33 -12.40
N VAL A 350 -8.19 -4.00 -12.32
CA VAL A 350 -7.32 -3.19 -11.45
C VAL A 350 -7.57 -3.54 -9.97
N GLY A 351 -8.84 -3.61 -9.56
CA GLY A 351 -9.20 -3.97 -8.18
C GLY A 351 -8.69 -5.37 -7.81
N MET A 352 -8.87 -6.35 -8.69
CA MET A 352 -8.42 -7.72 -8.48
C MET A 352 -6.89 -7.82 -8.37
N VAL A 353 -6.14 -7.18 -9.27
CA VAL A 353 -4.66 -7.16 -9.19
C VAL A 353 -4.22 -6.49 -7.90
N ASN A 354 -4.90 -5.43 -7.45
CA ASN A 354 -4.55 -4.69 -6.23
C ASN A 354 -4.76 -5.49 -4.92
N ILE A 355 -5.46 -6.62 -4.94
CA ILE A 355 -5.58 -7.52 -3.78
C ILE A 355 -4.25 -8.22 -3.47
N PHE A 356 -3.51 -8.63 -4.51
CA PHE A 356 -2.34 -9.51 -4.38
C PHE A 356 -1.15 -8.90 -3.64
N PRO A 357 -0.80 -7.61 -3.79
CA PRO A 357 0.17 -6.93 -2.93
C PRO A 357 -0.10 -7.11 -1.43
N PHE A 358 -1.36 -7.00 -1.03
CA PHE A 358 -1.74 -7.06 0.38
C PHE A 358 -1.78 -8.49 0.90
N ILE A 359 -2.27 -9.45 0.11
CA ILE A 359 -2.15 -10.88 0.45
C ILE A 359 -0.66 -11.26 0.54
N GLY A 360 0.17 -10.81 -0.41
CA GLY A 360 1.62 -11.03 -0.38
C GLY A 360 2.26 -10.48 0.89
N ALA A 361 1.96 -9.24 1.25
CA ALA A 361 2.46 -8.63 2.48
C ALA A 361 2.06 -9.44 3.73
N ALA A 362 0.81 -9.88 3.80
CA ALA A 362 0.30 -10.69 4.91
C ALA A 362 1.04 -12.04 5.01
N VAL A 363 1.18 -12.75 3.89
CA VAL A 363 1.87 -14.05 3.84
C VAL A 363 3.34 -13.89 4.18
N PHE A 364 4.04 -12.94 3.58
CA PHE A 364 5.47 -12.73 3.84
C PHE A 364 5.73 -12.27 5.27
N GLN A 365 4.87 -11.47 5.91
CA GLN A 365 5.05 -11.10 7.31
C GLN A 365 5.02 -12.31 8.24
N VAL A 366 4.12 -13.25 8.02
CA VAL A 366 4.02 -14.48 8.81
C VAL A 366 5.21 -15.41 8.53
N LEU A 367 5.54 -15.63 7.24
CA LEU A 367 6.65 -16.49 6.85
C LEU A 367 8.00 -16.00 7.41
N MET A 368 8.26 -14.70 7.27
CA MET A 368 9.47 -14.07 7.82
C MET A 368 9.52 -14.20 9.34
N GLY A 369 8.39 -13.99 10.01
CA GLY A 369 8.28 -14.16 11.46
C GLY A 369 8.52 -15.60 11.93
N ALA A 370 8.02 -16.58 11.18
CA ALA A 370 8.23 -18.00 11.48
C ALA A 370 9.72 -18.38 11.38
N VAL A 371 10.41 -17.91 10.34
CA VAL A 371 11.85 -18.16 10.16
C VAL A 371 12.68 -17.46 11.25
N LEU A 372 12.32 -16.22 11.61
CA LEU A 372 12.99 -15.50 12.70
C LEU A 372 12.79 -16.18 14.07
N SER A 373 11.66 -16.85 14.29
CA SER A 373 11.37 -17.59 15.53
C SER A 373 12.06 -18.96 15.60
N GLY A 374 12.32 -19.60 14.47
CA GLY A 374 12.80 -20.98 14.39
C GLY A 374 14.24 -21.19 14.88
N GLY A 375 15.03 -20.12 15.06
CA GLY A 375 16.39 -20.18 15.58
C GLY A 375 16.52 -19.94 17.09
N ASN A 376 15.44 -19.59 17.79
CA ASN A 376 15.49 -19.11 19.17
C ASN A 376 14.58 -19.92 20.08
N HIS A 377 15.15 -20.93 20.77
CA HIS A 377 14.49 -21.66 21.85
C HIS A 377 14.15 -20.71 23.03
N GLY A 378 13.02 -19.98 22.92
CA GLY A 378 12.47 -19.16 24.02
C GLY A 378 13.07 -17.77 24.21
N GLN A 379 13.99 -17.30 23.35
CA GLN A 379 14.54 -15.94 23.42
C GLN A 379 13.78 -14.99 22.48
N ILE A 380 13.54 -13.76 22.96
CA ILE A 380 12.83 -12.69 22.24
C ILE A 380 13.76 -12.00 21.21
N ILE A 381 15.08 -12.23 21.30
CA ILE A 381 16.12 -11.59 20.46
C ILE A 381 16.32 -12.39 19.18
N TYR A 382 16.25 -11.71 18.05
CA TYR A 382 16.45 -12.35 16.75
C TYR A 382 17.93 -12.49 16.39
N SER A 383 18.30 -13.66 15.85
CA SER A 383 19.68 -13.91 15.43
C SER A 383 19.99 -13.31 14.05
N VAL A 384 21.26 -12.98 13.81
CA VAL A 384 21.77 -12.58 12.49
C VAL A 384 21.42 -13.63 11.41
N THR A 385 21.54 -14.92 11.77
CA THR A 385 21.18 -16.05 10.89
C THR A 385 19.68 -16.05 10.55
N GLY A 386 18.81 -15.70 11.51
CA GLY A 386 17.39 -15.57 11.28
C GLY A 386 17.08 -14.48 10.23
N PHE A 387 17.71 -13.31 10.33
CA PHE A 387 17.56 -12.26 9.32
C PHE A 387 18.15 -12.63 7.97
N ARG A 388 19.25 -13.40 7.94
CA ARG A 388 19.77 -13.95 6.68
C ARG A 388 18.73 -14.84 6.01
N HIS A 389 18.10 -15.77 6.74
CA HIS A 389 17.04 -16.60 6.20
C HIS A 389 15.80 -15.79 5.76
N MET A 390 15.46 -14.71 6.49
CA MET A 390 14.40 -13.80 6.09
C MET A 390 14.69 -13.14 4.73
N PHE A 391 15.92 -12.69 4.49
CA PHE A 391 16.29 -12.12 3.19
C PHE A 391 16.44 -13.18 2.09
N LEU A 392 16.71 -14.45 2.42
CA LEU A 392 16.64 -15.56 1.47
C LEU A 392 15.18 -15.80 1.01
N ILE A 393 14.17 -15.55 1.86
CA ILE A 393 12.77 -15.53 1.40
C ILE A 393 12.55 -14.41 0.39
N CYS A 394 13.11 -13.21 0.64
CA CYS A 394 13.06 -12.11 -0.34
C CYS A 394 13.76 -12.48 -1.65
N LEU A 395 14.90 -13.14 -1.57
CA LEU A 395 15.64 -13.63 -2.75
C LEU A 395 14.81 -14.64 -3.55
N ALA A 396 14.20 -15.62 -2.90
CA ALA A 396 13.34 -16.60 -3.56
C ALA A 396 12.14 -15.92 -4.23
N GLY A 397 11.48 -14.99 -3.54
CA GLY A 397 10.39 -14.19 -4.11
C GLY A 397 10.83 -13.30 -5.29
N ALA A 398 12.05 -12.76 -5.24
CA ALA A 398 12.62 -11.97 -6.34
C ALA A 398 12.90 -12.86 -7.57
N VAL A 399 13.41 -14.08 -7.39
CA VAL A 399 13.58 -15.05 -8.47
C VAL A 399 12.23 -15.41 -9.10
N VAL A 400 11.22 -15.73 -8.28
CA VAL A 400 9.86 -16.01 -8.77
C VAL A 400 9.32 -14.82 -9.55
N SER A 401 9.46 -13.60 -9.02
CA SER A 401 8.99 -12.38 -9.70
C SER A 401 9.68 -12.15 -11.05
N LEU A 402 10.98 -12.42 -11.15
CA LEU A 402 11.73 -12.30 -12.38
C LEU A 402 11.22 -13.30 -13.43
N VAL A 403 11.04 -14.57 -13.05
CA VAL A 403 10.49 -15.60 -13.94
C VAL A 403 9.08 -15.20 -14.40
N VAL A 404 8.23 -14.80 -13.48
CA VAL A 404 6.85 -14.42 -13.76
C VAL A 404 6.77 -13.18 -14.66
N ALA A 405 7.70 -12.21 -14.51
CA ALA A 405 7.75 -11.01 -15.33
C ALA A 405 7.94 -11.31 -16.82
N PHE A 406 8.60 -12.42 -17.20
CA PHE A 406 8.72 -12.83 -18.60
C PHE A 406 7.36 -13.17 -19.22
N PHE A 407 6.40 -13.64 -18.43
CA PHE A 407 5.05 -13.98 -18.88
C PHE A 407 4.10 -12.78 -18.88
N VAL A 408 4.48 -11.65 -18.28
CA VAL A 408 3.70 -10.41 -18.38
C VAL A 408 3.74 -9.92 -19.83
N ARG A 409 2.56 -9.62 -20.37
CA ARG A 409 2.44 -9.10 -21.74
C ARG A 409 2.83 -7.62 -21.78
N GLU A 410 3.61 -7.20 -22.81
CA GLU A 410 3.84 -5.80 -23.08
C GLU A 410 2.54 -5.15 -23.60
N THR A 411 2.12 -4.07 -22.96
CA THR A 411 0.84 -3.40 -23.26
C THR A 411 1.01 -2.08 -23.99
N LEU A 412 2.20 -1.44 -23.93
CA LEU A 412 2.47 -0.14 -24.56
C LEU A 412 2.28 -0.17 -26.08
N LEU A 413 2.76 -1.20 -26.76
CA LEU A 413 2.70 -1.37 -28.22
C LEU A 413 1.25 -1.50 -28.74
N HIS A 414 0.34 -2.04 -27.91
CA HIS A 414 -1.06 -2.24 -28.25
C HIS A 414 -1.88 -0.95 -28.10
N ALA A 415 -1.51 -0.06 -27.17
CA ALA A 415 -2.14 1.25 -27.00
C ALA A 415 -1.85 2.15 -28.21
N GLY A 416 -0.62 2.13 -28.74
CA GLY A 416 -0.24 2.88 -29.94
C GLY A 416 -0.92 2.40 -31.24
N ALA A 417 -1.24 1.10 -31.35
CA ALA A 417 -1.93 0.54 -32.50
C ALA A 417 -3.44 0.89 -32.52
N LYS A 418 -4.11 0.87 -31.35
CA LYS A 418 -5.53 1.26 -31.22
C LYS A 418 -5.75 2.74 -31.57
N GLY A 419 -4.89 3.65 -31.07
CA GLY A 419 -5.00 5.08 -31.36
C GLY A 419 -4.83 5.41 -32.86
N LYS A 420 -4.03 4.65 -33.60
CA LYS A 420 -3.88 4.82 -35.07
C LYS A 420 -5.08 4.29 -35.84
N THR A 421 -5.78 3.29 -35.36
CA THR A 421 -6.97 2.72 -36.00
C THR A 421 -8.19 3.62 -35.81
N GLU A 422 -8.35 4.21 -34.61
CA GLU A 422 -9.42 5.18 -34.33
C GLU A 422 -9.25 6.49 -35.12
N GLN A 423 -8.01 6.97 -35.29
CA GLN A 423 -7.74 8.16 -36.15
C GLN A 423 -7.91 7.89 -37.63
N ARG A 424 -7.79 6.65 -38.11
CA ARG A 424 -8.07 6.27 -39.50
C ARG A 424 -9.55 6.06 -39.77
N GLY A 425 -10.35 5.70 -38.78
CA GLY A 425 -11.81 5.57 -38.91
C GLY A 425 -12.59 6.89 -38.78
N ALA A 426 -11.93 7.95 -38.32
CA ALA A 426 -12.49 9.30 -38.14
C ALA A 426 -12.13 10.28 -39.29
N ARG A 427 -11.44 9.83 -40.33
CA ARG A 427 -11.21 10.52 -41.59
C ARG A 427 -11.97 9.81 -42.71
#